data_059b8bac5ddb6de9f2bd582f89ca3c3e
#
_entry.id   059b8bac5ddb6de9f2bd582f89ca3c3e
#
_cell.length_a   1.000
_cell.length_b   1.000
_cell.length_c   1.000
_cell.angle_alpha   90.00
_cell.angle_beta   90.00
_cell.angle_gamma   90.00
#
_symmetry.space_group_name_H-M   'P 1'
#
loop_
_entity.id
_entity.type
_entity.pdbx_description
1 polymer ?
#
loop_
_entity_poly.entity_id
_entity_poly.type
_entity_poly.pdbx_seq_one_letter_code
_entity_poly.pdbx_strand_id
1 'polypeptide(L)'
;MTSTHTHNLFSQIESFDLPDATLIYHPDCFSLTQSNDLLDQLLDPTVIEWQQKSIKIFNRVIPEPRLNAWYGDEDAVYTYSGLVNYPLPWIPVLLELKKHVEQITQTSFNSVLLNRYRNGQDSMGMAQ
;
A
#
# COMPACT_ATOMS: atom_id res chain seq x y z
N MET A 1 -33.90 -6.03 13.52
CA MET A 1 -33.92 -6.58 12.15
C MET A 1 -33.06 -5.77 11.21
N THR A 2 -33.34 -4.49 11.07
CA THR A 2 -32.54 -3.60 10.23
C THR A 2 -31.10 -3.45 10.70
N SER A 3 -30.84 -3.41 12.01
CA SER A 3 -29.48 -3.32 12.55
C SER A 3 -28.61 -4.54 12.21
N THR A 4 -29.21 -5.74 12.23
CA THR A 4 -28.51 -6.97 11.87
C THR A 4 -28.14 -6.99 10.38
N HIS A 5 -29.08 -6.54 9.54
CA HIS A 5 -28.82 -6.42 8.10
C HIS A 5 -27.71 -5.41 7.80
N THR A 6 -27.78 -4.25 8.45
CA THR A 6 -26.77 -3.21 8.29
C THR A 6 -25.39 -3.68 8.71
N HIS A 7 -25.32 -4.38 9.84
CA HIS A 7 -24.06 -4.95 10.31
C HIS A 7 -23.47 -5.94 9.31
N ASN A 8 -24.29 -6.84 8.76
CA ASN A 8 -23.84 -7.81 7.78
C ASN A 8 -23.36 -7.16 6.49
N LEU A 9 -24.00 -6.06 6.05
CA LEU A 9 -23.59 -5.33 4.87
C LEU A 9 -22.18 -4.74 5.01
N PHE A 10 -21.85 -4.21 6.21
CA PHE A 10 -20.54 -3.58 6.42
C PHE A 10 -19.43 -4.57 6.72
N SER A 11 -19.74 -5.76 7.25
CA SER A 11 -18.75 -6.77 7.56
C SER A 11 -18.58 -7.82 6.47
N GLN A 12 -19.34 -7.72 5.39
CA GLN A 12 -19.33 -8.72 4.34
C GLN A 12 -18.12 -8.59 3.44
N ILE A 13 -17.37 -9.70 3.32
CA ILE A 13 -16.29 -9.82 2.34
C ILE A 13 -16.91 -9.96 0.94
N GLU A 14 -16.44 -9.17 0.00
CA GLU A 14 -16.90 -9.21 -1.38
C GLU A 14 -15.79 -9.69 -2.30
N SER A 15 -16.15 -10.57 -3.24
CA SER A 15 -15.23 -11.08 -4.24
C SER A 15 -15.74 -10.75 -5.64
N PHE A 16 -14.84 -10.28 -6.48
CA PHE A 16 -15.14 -9.88 -7.85
C PHE A 16 -14.22 -10.63 -8.81
N ASP A 17 -14.80 -11.41 -9.71
CA ASP A 17 -14.05 -12.08 -10.76
C ASP A 17 -13.94 -11.15 -11.98
N LEU A 18 -12.72 -10.80 -12.32
CA LEU A 18 -12.40 -9.98 -13.49
C LEU A 18 -11.65 -10.82 -14.52
N PRO A 19 -11.59 -10.42 -15.79
CA PRO A 19 -10.73 -11.09 -16.76
C PRO A 19 -9.28 -11.10 -16.26
N ASP A 20 -8.70 -12.29 -16.11
CA ASP A 20 -7.32 -12.51 -15.66
C ASP A 20 -7.00 -11.97 -14.26
N ALA A 21 -8.02 -11.72 -13.44
CA ALA A 21 -7.83 -11.21 -12.08
C ALA A 21 -8.99 -11.58 -11.16
N THR A 22 -8.68 -11.64 -9.87
CA THR A 22 -9.69 -11.75 -8.81
C THR A 22 -9.47 -10.61 -7.82
N LEU A 23 -10.52 -9.89 -7.48
CA LEU A 23 -10.49 -8.81 -6.50
C LEU A 23 -11.33 -9.23 -5.29
N ILE A 24 -10.73 -9.16 -4.11
CA ILE A 24 -11.43 -9.47 -2.85
C ILE A 24 -11.38 -8.25 -1.95
N TYR A 25 -12.54 -7.78 -1.53
CA TYR A 25 -12.68 -6.65 -0.63
C TYR A 25 -12.97 -7.11 0.80
N HIS A 26 -12.15 -6.66 1.73
CA HIS A 26 -12.27 -6.95 3.16
C HIS A 26 -12.62 -5.66 3.93
N PRO A 27 -13.91 -5.33 4.12
CA PRO A 27 -14.30 -4.04 4.70
C PRO A 27 -13.89 -3.86 6.16
N ASP A 28 -13.83 -4.94 6.93
CA ASP A 28 -13.51 -4.91 8.36
C ASP A 28 -12.11 -5.48 8.67
N CYS A 29 -11.17 -5.31 7.74
CA CYS A 29 -9.80 -5.78 7.90
C CYS A 29 -9.14 -5.16 9.15
N PHE A 30 -9.42 -3.89 9.41
CA PHE A 30 -8.95 -3.14 10.57
C PHE A 30 -10.11 -2.46 11.27
N SER A 31 -10.08 -2.39 12.60
CA SER A 31 -11.01 -1.55 13.34
C SER A 31 -10.72 -0.07 13.06
N LEU A 32 -11.68 0.79 13.37
CA LEU A 32 -11.49 2.23 13.21
C LEU A 32 -10.29 2.75 14.04
N THR A 33 -10.15 2.27 15.26
CA THR A 33 -9.02 2.63 16.14
C THR A 33 -7.70 2.18 15.52
N GLN A 34 -7.62 0.94 15.04
CA GLN A 34 -6.42 0.43 14.38
C GLN A 34 -6.08 1.24 13.13
N SER A 35 -7.07 1.56 12.30
CA SER A 35 -6.88 2.34 11.08
C SER A 35 -6.35 3.73 11.39
N ASN A 36 -6.89 4.39 12.39
CA ASN A 36 -6.44 5.73 12.79
C ASN A 36 -5.01 5.70 13.34
N ASP A 37 -4.69 4.74 14.19
CA ASP A 37 -3.35 4.60 14.73
C ASP A 37 -2.32 4.31 13.63
N LEU A 38 -2.66 3.42 12.70
CA LEU A 38 -1.81 3.13 11.56
C LEU A 38 -1.60 4.37 10.68
N LEU A 39 -2.66 5.11 10.39
CA LEU A 39 -2.58 6.31 9.57
C LEU A 39 -1.65 7.34 10.21
N ASP A 40 -1.77 7.57 11.51
CA ASP A 40 -0.92 8.51 12.24
C ASP A 40 0.56 8.11 12.14
N GLN A 41 0.86 6.83 12.30
CA GLN A 41 2.23 6.33 12.18
C GLN A 41 2.74 6.43 10.74
N LEU A 42 1.93 6.07 9.77
CA LEU A 42 2.33 6.08 8.35
C LEU A 42 2.52 7.50 7.82
N LEU A 43 1.83 8.48 8.37
CA LEU A 43 1.99 9.89 7.98
C LEU A 43 3.17 10.56 8.66
N ASP A 44 3.71 9.97 9.72
CA ASP A 44 4.82 10.53 10.48
C ASP A 44 6.13 10.38 9.68
N PRO A 45 6.77 11.48 9.28
CA PRO A 45 8.01 11.42 8.48
C PRO A 45 9.22 10.90 9.27
N THR A 46 9.12 10.79 10.60
CA THR A 46 10.16 10.16 11.41
C THR A 46 10.02 8.64 11.44
N VAL A 47 8.86 8.11 11.05
CA VAL A 47 8.57 6.68 10.98
C VAL A 47 8.78 6.15 9.57
N ILE A 48 8.19 6.81 8.57
CA ILE A 48 8.28 6.41 7.16
C ILE A 48 9.18 7.39 6.40
N GLU A 49 10.18 6.85 5.73
CA GLU A 49 11.07 7.65 4.88
C GLU A 49 10.39 7.91 3.53
N TRP A 50 9.43 8.84 3.52
CA TRP A 50 8.75 9.23 2.30
C TRP A 50 9.70 9.92 1.33
N GLN A 51 9.66 9.52 0.08
CA GLN A 51 10.50 10.08 -0.99
C GLN A 51 9.62 10.54 -2.15
N GLN A 52 10.06 11.60 -2.83
CA GLN A 52 9.48 11.99 -4.10
C GLN A 52 10.48 11.63 -5.19
N LYS A 53 10.16 10.59 -5.95
CA LYS A 53 10.98 10.18 -7.09
C LYS A 53 10.70 11.09 -8.28
N SER A 54 11.59 11.03 -9.25
CA SER A 54 11.43 11.77 -10.50
C SER A 54 11.36 10.81 -11.67
N ILE A 55 10.57 11.18 -12.66
CA ILE A 55 10.47 10.45 -13.93
C ILE A 55 11.01 11.32 -15.05
N LYS A 56 11.58 10.68 -16.06
CA LYS A 56 12.09 11.38 -17.24
C LYS A 56 11.10 11.21 -18.38
N ILE A 57 10.52 12.32 -18.82
CA ILE A 57 9.59 12.36 -19.95
C ILE A 57 10.11 13.39 -20.95
N PHE A 58 10.35 12.97 -22.20
CA PHE A 58 10.85 13.85 -23.26
C PHE A 58 12.06 14.70 -22.85
N ASN A 59 13.07 14.07 -22.25
CA ASN A 59 14.28 14.71 -21.73
C ASN A 59 14.06 15.70 -20.59
N ARG A 60 12.86 15.74 -20.00
CA ARG A 60 12.57 16.51 -18.80
C ARG A 60 12.51 15.60 -17.59
N VAL A 61 13.12 16.04 -16.51
CA VAL A 61 13.00 15.37 -15.21
C VAL A 61 11.84 16.01 -14.47
N ILE A 62 10.78 15.21 -14.23
CA ILE A 62 9.56 15.68 -13.59
C ILE A 62 9.37 14.89 -12.30
N PRO A 63 9.11 15.55 -11.15
CA PRO A 63 8.78 14.84 -9.93
C PRO A 63 7.51 14.03 -10.11
N GLU A 64 7.48 12.82 -9.59
CA GLU A 64 6.25 12.04 -9.56
C GLU A 64 5.19 12.76 -8.73
N PRO A 65 3.90 12.73 -9.16
CA PRO A 65 2.83 13.41 -8.43
C PRO A 65 2.34 12.57 -7.25
N ARG A 66 3.26 12.13 -6.41
CA ARG A 66 3.02 11.38 -5.18
C ARG A 66 4.32 11.20 -4.41
N LEU A 67 4.20 10.83 -3.16
CA LEU A 67 5.32 10.33 -2.38
C LEU A 67 5.24 8.81 -2.31
N ASN A 68 6.39 8.16 -2.21
CA ASN A 68 6.43 6.72 -2.03
C ASN A 68 7.53 6.30 -1.06
N ALA A 69 7.42 5.07 -0.57
CA ALA A 69 8.43 4.42 0.24
C ALA A 69 8.32 2.92 0.02
N TRP A 70 9.46 2.25 -0.06
CA TRP A 70 9.50 0.82 -0.29
C TRP A 70 10.32 0.14 0.78
N TYR A 71 9.71 -0.82 1.47
CA TYR A 71 10.30 -1.60 2.54
C TYR A 71 10.15 -3.08 2.23
N GLY A 72 11.10 -3.88 2.67
CA GLY A 72 10.99 -5.31 2.42
C GLY A 72 12.18 -6.11 2.89
N ASP A 73 12.14 -7.39 2.55
CA ASP A 73 13.23 -8.31 2.80
C ASP A 73 14.48 -7.88 2.03
N GLU A 74 15.65 -8.20 2.57
CA GLU A 74 16.92 -7.78 2.00
C GLU A 74 17.10 -8.27 0.56
N ASP A 75 16.54 -9.42 0.23
CA ASP A 75 16.61 -10.02 -1.10
C ASP A 75 15.47 -9.61 -2.04
N ALA A 76 14.53 -8.78 -1.59
CA ALA A 76 13.46 -8.25 -2.42
C ALA A 76 13.97 -7.13 -3.35
N VAL A 77 14.91 -7.47 -4.18
CA VAL A 77 15.60 -6.54 -5.09
C VAL A 77 14.81 -6.44 -6.39
N TYR A 78 14.70 -5.22 -6.91
CA TYR A 78 13.98 -4.96 -8.16
C TYR A 78 14.87 -4.17 -9.13
N THR A 79 15.01 -4.68 -10.33
CA THR A 79 15.79 -4.02 -11.39
C THR A 79 14.84 -3.42 -12.43
N TYR A 80 14.96 -2.12 -12.65
CA TYR A 80 14.17 -1.41 -13.65
C TYR A 80 15.08 -0.45 -14.43
N SER A 81 15.01 -0.51 -15.76
CA SER A 81 15.83 0.32 -16.64
C SER A 81 17.33 0.24 -16.33
N GLY A 82 17.82 -0.95 -15.97
CA GLY A 82 19.23 -1.16 -15.64
C GLY A 82 19.66 -0.69 -14.26
N LEU A 83 18.73 -0.09 -13.49
CA LEU A 83 19.00 0.34 -12.11
C LEU A 83 18.47 -0.69 -11.13
N VAL A 84 19.31 -1.07 -10.19
CA VAL A 84 18.96 -1.99 -9.12
C VAL A 84 18.38 -1.19 -7.95
N ASN A 85 17.18 -1.55 -7.53
CA ASN A 85 16.50 -0.91 -6.40
C ASN A 85 16.46 -1.86 -5.22
N TYR A 86 16.80 -1.34 -4.05
CA TYR A 86 16.79 -2.09 -2.81
C TYR A 86 15.72 -1.53 -1.89
N PRO A 87 14.90 -2.39 -1.25
CA PRO A 87 13.95 -1.91 -0.28
C PRO A 87 14.66 -1.46 1.00
N LEU A 88 14.05 -0.54 1.73
CA LEU A 88 14.46 -0.23 3.09
C LEU A 88 14.15 -1.43 4.00
N PRO A 89 14.93 -1.64 5.06
CA PRO A 89 14.64 -2.70 6.01
C PRO A 89 13.27 -2.53 6.66
N TRP A 90 12.62 -3.66 6.94
CA TRP A 90 11.35 -3.66 7.65
C TRP A 90 11.44 -2.87 8.97
N ILE A 91 10.39 -2.14 9.28
CA ILE A 91 10.21 -1.43 10.54
C ILE A 91 9.01 -2.03 11.29
N PRO A 92 8.92 -1.87 12.62
CA PRO A 92 7.90 -2.55 13.41
C PRO A 92 6.47 -2.35 12.95
N VAL A 93 6.06 -1.13 12.62
CA VAL A 93 4.68 -0.86 12.17
C VAL A 93 4.35 -1.60 10.88
N LEU A 94 5.30 -1.71 9.96
CA LEU A 94 5.09 -2.40 8.69
C LEU A 94 5.15 -3.93 8.85
N LEU A 95 5.92 -4.44 9.79
CA LEU A 95 5.92 -5.86 10.13
C LEU A 95 4.58 -6.28 10.73
N GLU A 96 3.99 -5.48 11.59
CA GLU A 96 2.66 -5.74 12.13
C GLU A 96 1.60 -5.72 11.06
N LEU A 97 1.65 -4.73 10.17
CA LEU A 97 0.74 -4.63 9.03
C LEU A 97 0.88 -5.85 8.10
N LYS A 98 2.10 -6.23 7.77
CA LYS A 98 2.41 -7.43 6.99
C LYS A 98 1.78 -8.67 7.60
N LYS A 99 2.02 -8.89 8.89
CA LYS A 99 1.49 -10.04 9.61
C LYS A 99 -0.04 -10.10 9.55
N HIS A 100 -0.69 -8.96 9.75
CA HIS A 100 -2.14 -8.85 9.72
C HIS A 100 -2.70 -9.18 8.32
N VAL A 101 -2.10 -8.62 7.27
CA VAL A 101 -2.50 -8.86 5.89
C VAL A 101 -2.26 -10.32 5.49
N GLU A 102 -1.13 -10.89 5.89
CA GLU A 102 -0.83 -12.31 5.62
C GLU A 102 -1.82 -13.27 6.28
N GLN A 103 -2.28 -12.94 7.48
CA GLN A 103 -3.31 -13.74 8.16
C GLN A 103 -4.64 -13.71 7.42
N ILE A 104 -5.02 -12.56 6.90
CA ILE A 104 -6.28 -12.39 6.17
C ILE A 104 -6.23 -13.05 4.80
N THR A 105 -5.14 -12.86 4.07
CA THR A 105 -5.00 -13.33 2.69
C THR A 105 -4.48 -14.76 2.58
N GLN A 106 -3.91 -15.30 3.66
CA GLN A 106 -3.23 -16.60 3.67
C GLN A 106 -2.10 -16.66 2.62
N THR A 107 -1.44 -15.51 2.42
CA THR A 107 -0.37 -15.31 1.45
C THR A 107 0.81 -14.64 2.14
N SER A 108 2.03 -15.06 1.81
CA SER A 108 3.25 -14.44 2.33
C SER A 108 3.73 -13.35 1.39
N PHE A 109 4.22 -12.26 1.95
CA PHE A 109 4.76 -11.12 1.20
C PHE A 109 6.19 -10.83 1.63
N ASN A 110 7.01 -10.37 0.70
CA ASN A 110 8.41 -10.03 0.96
C ASN A 110 8.69 -8.52 0.96
N SER A 111 7.74 -7.71 0.56
CA SER A 111 7.93 -6.26 0.52
C SER A 111 6.59 -5.52 0.53
N VAL A 112 6.67 -4.23 0.76
CA VAL A 112 5.52 -3.33 0.72
C VAL A 112 5.92 -2.03 0.06
N LEU A 113 5.12 -1.61 -0.91
CA LEU A 113 5.23 -0.30 -1.54
C LEU A 113 4.13 0.60 -0.99
N LEU A 114 4.54 1.72 -0.41
CA LEU A 114 3.61 2.72 0.10
C LEU A 114 3.55 3.89 -0.89
N ASN A 115 2.34 4.32 -1.19
CA ASN A 115 2.09 5.53 -1.98
C ASN A 115 1.28 6.50 -1.14
N ARG A 116 1.68 7.77 -1.15
CA ARG A 116 0.99 8.83 -0.45
C ARG A 116 0.58 9.92 -1.44
N TYR A 117 -0.71 10.16 -1.53
CA TYR A 117 -1.30 11.23 -2.32
C TYR A 117 -1.63 12.38 -1.37
N ARG A 118 -0.88 13.48 -1.48
CA ARG A 118 -0.91 14.58 -0.50
C ARG A 118 -2.18 15.41 -0.61
N ASN A 119 -2.70 15.51 -1.83
CA ASN A 119 -3.91 16.29 -2.13
C ASN A 119 -4.47 15.84 -3.49
N GLY A 120 -5.50 16.52 -3.98
CA GLY A 120 -6.15 16.18 -5.26
C GLY A 120 -5.28 16.38 -6.50
N GLN A 121 -4.11 16.98 -6.37
CA GLN A 121 -3.17 17.13 -7.49
C GLN A 121 -2.25 15.92 -7.64
N ASP A 122 -2.13 15.11 -6.61
CA ASP A 122 -1.35 13.87 -6.67
C ASP A 122 -2.17 12.75 -7.28
N SER A 123 -1.52 11.89 -8.04
CA SER A 123 -2.17 10.81 -8.76
C SER A 123 -1.20 9.70 -9.12
N MET A 124 -1.76 8.59 -9.58
CA MET A 124 -1.01 7.55 -10.26
C MET A 124 -1.53 7.47 -11.70
N GLY A 125 -0.62 7.58 -12.67
CA GLY A 125 -0.98 7.40 -14.07
C GLY A 125 -1.43 5.97 -14.35
N MET A 126 -2.20 5.81 -15.43
CA MET A 126 -2.60 4.47 -15.86
C MET A 126 -1.38 3.65 -16.25
N ALA A 127 -1.31 2.42 -15.76
CA ALA A 127 -0.32 1.45 -16.21
C ALA A 127 -0.61 1.07 -17.68
N GLN A 128 0.45 1.03 -18.47
CA GLN A 128 0.37 0.60 -19.88
C GLN A 128 0.90 -0.81 -20.01
#